data_1a6175343accd0046b376aeb115b7e3b
#
_entry.id   1a6175343accd0046b376aeb115b7e3b
#
_cell.length_a   1.000
_cell.length_b   1.000
_cell.length_c   1.000
_cell.angle_alpha   90.00
_cell.angle_beta   90.00
_cell.angle_gamma   90.00
#
_symmetry.space_group_name_H-M   'P 1'
#
loop_
_entity.id
_entity.type
_entity.pdbx_description
1 polymer ?
#
loop_
_entity_poly.entity_id
_entity_poly.type
_entity_poly.pdbx_seq_one_letter_code
_entity_poly.pdbx_strand_id
1 'polypeptide(L)'
;MPLRAPLERRWLHYAFLSRDSGQSVIANLSALGPDGDGHAPHRTTILLVHDREHGWHSSQFNADRPDHPWSSFRSPHAIGVAGDFDVAARTGVPAVKLRLRRTGRPCTSQSAAFGGGEHLRWQSEPGVLASGLVRLPGIERDVELLGYHERVRGRWSWPALGGWVFGFVNDPVGRSDEPPPTAVVFTLIQSRDPRAAASGSVMLWRRGRLVRHFPRRAFQVAVHDVLDRDQVVLVPPLARALGTAPAASVPRRLLITARSGSDRLLLDFRGSTAARIANPCETGLPAFSVHETLGACHVEGVVAGRRLDFQAPGIVEFAGGTGDADDH
;
A
#
# COMPACT_ATOMS: atom_id res chain seq x y z
N MET A 1 -24.35 20.91 4.21
CA MET A 1 -23.81 20.20 5.40
C MET A 1 -22.47 20.82 5.77
N PRO A 2 -22.17 21.12 7.04
CA PRO A 2 -20.84 21.58 7.41
C PRO A 2 -19.83 20.50 7.04
N LEU A 3 -18.80 20.91 6.30
CA LEU A 3 -17.63 20.06 6.04
C LEU A 3 -17.11 19.60 7.40
N ARG A 4 -17.09 18.30 7.65
CA ARG A 4 -16.51 17.76 8.88
C ARG A 4 -15.05 18.22 8.95
N ALA A 5 -14.62 18.69 10.11
CA ALA A 5 -13.25 19.11 10.34
C ALA A 5 -12.29 17.99 9.95
N PRO A 6 -11.13 18.31 9.35
CA PRO A 6 -10.13 17.31 9.01
C PRO A 6 -9.73 16.53 10.27
N LEU A 7 -9.73 15.22 10.18
CA LEU A 7 -9.39 14.32 11.27
C LEU A 7 -7.93 13.90 11.21
N GLU A 8 -7.33 13.71 12.37
CA GLU A 8 -6.01 13.09 12.46
C GLU A 8 -6.12 11.62 12.07
N ARG A 9 -5.23 11.20 11.18
CA ARG A 9 -5.18 9.84 10.63
C ARG A 9 -3.78 9.32 10.68
N ARG A 10 -3.68 8.02 10.97
CA ARG A 10 -2.41 7.29 10.98
C ARG A 10 -2.66 5.88 10.47
N TRP A 11 -1.75 5.35 9.69
CA TRP A 11 -1.73 3.94 9.37
C TRP A 11 -0.30 3.40 9.26
N LEU A 12 -0.22 2.11 9.47
CA LEU A 12 0.92 1.27 9.20
C LEU A 12 0.50 0.29 8.11
N HIS A 13 1.17 0.34 6.98
CA HIS A 13 0.91 -0.54 5.86
C HIS A 13 2.07 -1.52 5.71
N TYR A 14 1.73 -2.79 5.55
CA TYR A 14 2.65 -3.89 5.33
C TYR A 14 2.19 -4.66 4.10
N ALA A 15 3.08 -4.89 3.15
CA ALA A 15 2.74 -5.62 1.95
C ALA A 15 3.90 -6.51 1.55
N PHE A 16 3.65 -7.80 1.39
CA PHE A 16 4.64 -8.84 1.15
C PHE A 16 4.20 -9.74 0.01
N LEU A 17 5.17 -10.24 -0.76
CA LEU A 17 4.99 -11.12 -1.89
C LEU A 17 5.97 -12.29 -1.82
N SER A 18 5.52 -13.49 -2.18
CA SER A 18 6.43 -14.59 -2.48
C SER A 18 7.14 -14.35 -3.82
N ARG A 19 8.31 -14.95 -4.00
CA ARG A 19 9.12 -14.79 -5.23
C ARG A 19 8.39 -15.24 -6.50
N ASP A 20 7.60 -16.27 -6.38
CA ASP A 20 6.84 -16.88 -7.48
C ASP A 20 5.47 -16.22 -7.71
N SER A 21 5.16 -15.13 -6.98
CA SER A 21 3.85 -14.47 -6.96
C SER A 21 2.70 -15.41 -6.54
N GLY A 22 3.02 -16.55 -5.91
CA GLY A 22 2.02 -17.52 -5.47
C GLY A 22 1.23 -17.04 -4.27
N GLN A 23 1.86 -16.21 -3.44
CA GLN A 23 1.26 -15.72 -2.20
C GLN A 23 1.56 -14.23 -1.98
N SER A 24 0.59 -13.53 -1.41
CA SER A 24 0.78 -12.18 -0.88
C SER A 24 0.06 -12.00 0.45
N VAL A 25 0.63 -11.14 1.28
CA VAL A 25 0.05 -10.70 2.55
C VAL A 25 0.08 -9.19 2.59
N ILE A 26 -1.08 -8.57 2.76
CA ILE A 26 -1.21 -7.12 2.92
C ILE A 26 -1.94 -6.85 4.22
N ALA A 27 -1.36 -6.03 5.08
CA ALA A 27 -2.00 -5.62 6.31
C ALA A 27 -1.94 -4.11 6.48
N ASN A 28 -3.09 -3.53 6.75
CA ASN A 28 -3.21 -2.10 7.05
C ASN A 28 -3.79 -1.93 8.45
N LEU A 29 -3.03 -1.25 9.32
CA LEU A 29 -3.44 -0.91 10.68
C LEU A 29 -3.67 0.60 10.72
N SER A 30 -4.92 1.03 10.82
CA SER A 30 -5.33 2.43 10.78
C SER A 30 -5.88 2.92 12.11
N ALA A 31 -5.63 4.19 12.43
CA ALA A 31 -6.19 4.88 13.57
C ALA A 31 -6.75 6.23 13.13
N LEU A 32 -7.94 6.55 13.60
CA LEU A 32 -8.69 7.77 13.34
C LEU A 32 -8.97 8.50 14.65
N GLY A 33 -8.63 9.77 14.70
CA GLY A 33 -8.80 10.65 15.87
C GLY A 33 -7.51 10.92 16.63
N PRO A 34 -7.52 11.92 17.53
CA PRO A 34 -6.35 12.30 18.31
C PRO A 34 -5.94 11.21 19.32
N ASP A 35 -4.63 11.16 19.60
CA ASP A 35 -4.11 10.41 20.75
C ASP A 35 -4.09 11.36 21.96
N GLY A 36 -4.86 11.10 23.01
CA GLY A 36 -4.57 11.70 24.30
C GLY A 36 -5.68 12.49 24.99
N ASP A 37 -6.75 12.87 24.34
CA ASP A 37 -7.80 13.72 24.96
C ASP A 37 -8.95 12.93 25.61
N GLY A 38 -8.63 11.82 26.27
CA GLY A 38 -9.62 10.99 26.97
C GLY A 38 -10.46 10.09 26.05
N HIS A 39 -10.34 10.24 24.74
CA HIS A 39 -10.97 9.38 23.74
C HIS A 39 -9.91 8.55 23.01
N ALA A 40 -9.99 7.24 23.13
CA ALA A 40 -9.12 6.37 22.35
C ALA A 40 -9.43 6.52 20.84
N PRO A 41 -8.42 6.63 19.97
CA PRO A 41 -8.64 6.70 18.54
C PRO A 41 -9.35 5.42 18.05
N HIS A 42 -10.28 5.58 17.13
CA HIS A 42 -10.88 4.41 16.47
C HIS A 42 -9.82 3.67 15.66
N ARG A 43 -9.62 2.39 15.95
CA ARG A 43 -8.58 1.56 15.32
C ARG A 43 -9.19 0.45 14.49
N THR A 44 -8.67 0.27 13.30
CA THR A 44 -9.09 -0.80 12.39
C THR A 44 -7.87 -1.50 11.82
N THR A 45 -7.94 -2.81 11.72
CA THR A 45 -6.96 -3.62 10.98
C THR A 45 -7.67 -4.31 9.82
N ILE A 46 -7.08 -4.23 8.65
CA ILE A 46 -7.47 -4.99 7.47
C ILE A 46 -6.32 -5.92 7.15
N LEU A 47 -6.61 -7.21 7.04
CA LEU A 47 -5.69 -8.22 6.57
C LEU A 47 -6.23 -8.80 5.25
N LEU A 48 -5.44 -8.75 4.21
CA LEU A 48 -5.68 -9.39 2.93
C LEU A 48 -4.61 -10.45 2.72
N VAL A 49 -5.03 -11.61 2.28
CA VAL A 49 -4.13 -12.68 1.85
C VAL A 49 -4.59 -13.14 0.48
N HIS A 50 -3.68 -13.19 -0.46
CA HIS A 50 -3.92 -13.81 -1.76
C HIS A 50 -3.08 -15.09 -1.85
N ASP A 51 -3.73 -16.15 -2.26
CA ASP A 51 -3.10 -17.42 -2.64
C ASP A 51 -3.48 -17.72 -4.09
N ARG A 52 -2.53 -18.13 -4.93
CA ARG A 52 -2.77 -18.37 -6.37
C ARG A 52 -3.86 -19.39 -6.62
N GLU A 53 -3.97 -20.40 -5.77
CA GLU A 53 -4.94 -21.49 -5.92
C GLU A 53 -6.31 -21.16 -5.32
N HIS A 54 -6.34 -20.32 -4.27
CA HIS A 54 -7.53 -20.07 -3.45
C HIS A 54 -8.05 -18.64 -3.56
N GLY A 55 -7.33 -17.78 -4.29
CA GLY A 55 -7.73 -16.39 -4.51
C GLY A 55 -7.56 -15.48 -3.28
N TRP A 56 -8.37 -14.43 -3.20
CA TRP A 56 -8.31 -13.44 -2.15
C TRP A 56 -9.12 -13.83 -0.91
N HIS A 57 -8.49 -13.72 0.24
CA HIS A 57 -9.10 -13.83 1.57
C HIS A 57 -8.89 -12.55 2.36
N SER A 58 -9.87 -12.17 3.16
CA SER A 58 -9.78 -10.94 3.95
C SER A 58 -10.35 -11.10 5.35
N SER A 59 -9.81 -10.33 6.26
CA SER A 59 -10.41 -10.08 7.56
C SER A 59 -10.27 -8.62 7.95
N GLN A 60 -11.25 -8.11 8.67
CA GLN A 60 -11.26 -6.77 9.21
C GLN A 60 -11.62 -6.82 10.69
N PHE A 61 -10.86 -6.11 11.50
CA PHE A 61 -11.05 -6.03 12.95
C PHE A 61 -11.12 -4.58 13.39
N ASN A 62 -12.08 -4.28 14.23
CA ASN A 62 -12.10 -3.04 14.99
C ASN A 62 -11.45 -3.31 16.36
N ALA A 63 -10.44 -2.55 16.70
CA ALA A 63 -9.63 -2.81 17.88
C ALA A 63 -10.04 -1.93 19.06
N ASP A 64 -11.00 -2.40 19.79
CA ASP A 64 -11.30 -1.89 21.14
C ASP A 64 -10.63 -2.72 22.25
N ARG A 65 -9.71 -3.64 21.90
CA ARG A 65 -9.09 -4.57 22.84
C ARG A 65 -7.62 -4.25 23.09
N PRO A 66 -7.11 -4.40 24.34
CA PRO A 66 -5.72 -4.09 24.71
C PRO A 66 -4.68 -5.01 24.05
N ASP A 67 -5.06 -6.19 23.62
CA ASP A 67 -4.23 -7.22 22.98
C ASP A 67 -4.15 -7.10 21.44
N HIS A 68 -4.71 -6.05 20.89
CA HIS A 68 -4.63 -5.81 19.45
C HIS A 68 -3.18 -5.54 19.02
N PRO A 69 -2.74 -5.95 17.78
CA PRO A 69 -1.37 -5.73 17.26
C PRO A 69 -0.83 -4.32 17.42
N TRP A 70 -1.71 -3.32 17.47
CA TRP A 70 -1.35 -1.93 17.80
C TRP A 70 -0.65 -1.76 19.15
N SER A 71 -0.90 -2.63 20.14
CA SER A 71 -0.24 -2.55 21.45
C SER A 71 1.27 -2.81 21.34
N SER A 72 1.70 -3.60 20.37
CA SER A 72 3.11 -3.88 20.08
C SER A 72 3.83 -2.72 19.38
N PHE A 73 3.09 -1.80 18.78
CA PHE A 73 3.61 -0.68 17.98
C PHE A 73 3.50 0.69 18.68
N ARG A 74 3.41 0.71 20.00
CA ARG A 74 3.23 1.92 20.81
C ARG A 74 4.38 2.93 20.76
N SER A 75 5.53 2.59 20.23
CA SER A 75 6.62 3.56 20.14
C SER A 75 6.41 4.47 18.92
N PRO A 76 6.13 5.76 19.10
CA PRO A 76 6.04 6.73 18.01
C PRO A 76 7.37 6.92 17.28
N HIS A 77 8.46 6.41 17.83
CA HIS A 77 9.82 6.52 17.30
C HIS A 77 10.40 5.21 16.79
N ALA A 78 9.77 4.08 17.07
CA ALA A 78 10.22 2.81 16.54
C ALA A 78 9.69 2.62 15.11
N ILE A 79 10.39 3.19 14.16
CA ILE A 79 10.40 2.67 12.80
C ILE A 79 11.21 1.37 12.88
N GLY A 80 10.62 0.35 13.43
CA GLY A 80 11.27 -0.89 13.68
C GLY A 80 10.40 -1.99 13.16
N VAL A 81 10.55 -2.31 11.89
CA VAL A 81 10.07 -3.58 11.39
C VAL A 81 11.13 -4.63 11.74
N ALA A 82 11.31 -4.87 13.00
CA ALA A 82 12.08 -6.02 13.50
C ALA A 82 11.26 -6.59 14.65
N GLY A 83 10.76 -7.80 14.49
CA GLY A 83 9.98 -8.46 15.51
C GLY A 83 8.91 -9.36 14.95
N ASP A 84 8.10 -9.88 15.84
CA ASP A 84 7.00 -10.75 15.51
C ASP A 84 5.77 -9.90 15.11
N PHE A 85 5.19 -10.24 13.98
CA PHE A 85 3.96 -9.66 13.46
C PHE A 85 2.89 -10.74 13.50
N ASP A 86 1.97 -10.62 14.42
CA ASP A 86 0.88 -11.56 14.62
C ASP A 86 -0.46 -10.86 14.40
N VAL A 87 -1.15 -11.25 13.35
CA VAL A 87 -2.54 -10.85 13.12
C VAL A 87 -3.39 -12.10 13.28
N ALA A 88 -3.81 -12.33 14.51
CA ALA A 88 -4.67 -13.44 14.85
C ALA A 88 -6.10 -13.16 14.42
N ALA A 89 -6.67 -14.14 13.73
CA ALA A 89 -8.03 -14.12 13.30
C ALA A 89 -8.89 -15.06 14.14
N ARG A 90 -10.20 -14.82 14.09
CA ARG A 90 -11.20 -15.80 14.52
C ARG A 90 -11.16 -16.99 13.57
N THR A 91 -11.58 -18.15 14.04
CA THR A 91 -11.72 -19.36 13.22
C THR A 91 -12.44 -19.08 11.91
N GLY A 92 -11.85 -19.48 10.77
CA GLY A 92 -12.45 -19.35 9.44
C GLY A 92 -12.09 -18.08 8.64
N VAL A 93 -11.22 -17.20 9.16
CA VAL A 93 -10.69 -16.02 8.46
C VAL A 93 -9.17 -16.10 8.36
N PRO A 94 -8.52 -15.37 7.41
CA PRO A 94 -7.07 -15.43 7.28
C PRO A 94 -6.38 -14.94 8.55
N ALA A 95 -5.27 -15.58 8.90
CA ALA A 95 -4.36 -15.18 9.96
C ALA A 95 -2.92 -15.30 9.53
N VAL A 96 -2.05 -14.47 10.08
CA VAL A 96 -0.62 -14.51 9.81
C VAL A 96 0.18 -14.40 11.09
N LYS A 97 1.26 -15.18 11.17
CA LYS A 97 2.26 -15.06 12.22
C LYS A 97 3.63 -15.00 11.55
N LEU A 98 4.17 -13.81 11.44
CA LEU A 98 5.38 -13.55 10.67
C LEU A 98 6.46 -12.94 11.55
N ARG A 99 7.68 -13.34 11.32
CA ARG A 99 8.87 -12.66 11.82
C ARG A 99 9.37 -11.72 10.72
N LEU A 100 9.43 -10.44 11.03
CA LEU A 100 9.88 -9.40 10.11
C LEU A 100 11.35 -9.07 10.34
N ARG A 101 12.11 -8.94 9.25
CA ARG A 101 13.52 -8.54 9.26
C ARG A 101 13.76 -7.43 8.23
N ARG A 102 14.27 -6.34 8.72
CA ARG A 102 14.68 -5.22 7.90
C ARG A 102 15.97 -5.55 7.13
N THR A 103 16.03 -5.20 5.85
CA THR A 103 17.25 -5.34 5.04
C THR A 103 17.84 -3.99 4.65
N GLY A 104 17.13 -2.90 4.82
CA GLY A 104 17.53 -1.58 4.39
C GLY A 104 17.25 -0.47 5.39
N ARG A 105 17.61 0.74 5.01
CA ARG A 105 17.27 1.95 5.75
C ARG A 105 15.98 2.55 5.21
N PRO A 106 15.05 2.98 6.06
CA PRO A 106 13.86 3.67 5.62
C PRO A 106 14.23 5.02 4.97
N CYS A 107 13.36 5.47 4.08
CA CYS A 107 13.41 6.85 3.60
C CYS A 107 12.95 7.81 4.70
N THR A 108 13.51 8.99 4.71
CA THR A 108 12.97 10.10 5.49
C THR A 108 11.58 10.50 5.00
N SER A 109 10.81 11.09 5.91
CA SER A 109 9.43 11.50 5.67
C SER A 109 9.25 12.33 4.42
N GLN A 110 8.31 11.95 3.59
CA GLN A 110 7.77 12.74 2.49
C GLN A 110 6.45 13.37 2.92
N SER A 111 5.98 14.39 2.21
CA SER A 111 4.72 15.06 2.55
C SER A 111 3.98 15.58 1.33
N ALA A 112 2.65 15.64 1.45
CA ALA A 112 1.74 16.34 0.56
C ALA A 112 0.88 17.29 1.39
N ALA A 113 0.57 18.46 0.83
CA ALA A 113 -0.34 19.43 1.41
C ALA A 113 -1.55 19.60 0.47
N PHE A 114 -2.75 19.72 1.04
CA PHE A 114 -4.02 19.81 0.30
C PHE A 114 -4.72 21.17 0.44
N GLY A 115 -4.10 22.12 1.15
CA GLY A 115 -4.71 23.39 1.50
C GLY A 115 -5.43 23.33 2.87
N GLY A 116 -5.85 24.49 3.41
CA GLY A 116 -6.60 24.55 4.67
C GLY A 116 -5.91 23.96 5.91
N GLY A 117 -4.59 23.74 5.87
CA GLY A 117 -3.85 23.05 6.93
C GLY A 117 -3.91 21.51 6.83
N GLU A 118 -4.58 20.97 5.84
CA GLU A 118 -4.61 19.54 5.59
C GLU A 118 -3.30 19.04 4.99
N HIS A 119 -2.81 17.94 5.49
CA HIS A 119 -1.53 17.38 5.06
C HIS A 119 -1.45 15.89 5.33
N LEU A 120 -0.57 15.24 4.58
CA LEU A 120 -0.20 13.84 4.68
C LEU A 120 1.33 13.74 4.74
N ARG A 121 1.85 12.86 5.57
CA ARG A 121 3.29 12.51 5.64
C ARG A 121 3.45 11.01 5.64
N TRP A 122 4.44 10.51 4.93
CA TRP A 122 4.73 9.07 4.89
C TRP A 122 6.23 8.79 4.90
N GLN A 123 6.55 7.60 5.35
CA GLN A 123 7.90 7.03 5.39
C GLN A 123 7.87 5.66 4.76
N SER A 124 8.80 5.38 3.86
CA SER A 124 8.87 4.16 3.07
C SER A 124 10.05 3.30 3.48
N GLU A 125 9.82 2.01 3.62
CA GLU A 125 10.83 1.01 3.97
C GLU A 125 10.67 -0.24 3.09
N PRO A 126 11.34 -0.29 1.93
CA PRO A 126 11.35 -1.47 1.08
C PRO A 126 12.35 -2.52 1.55
N GLY A 127 12.23 -3.73 1.00
CA GLY A 127 13.15 -4.81 1.27
C GLY A 127 12.95 -5.43 2.65
N VAL A 128 11.75 -5.43 3.17
CA VAL A 128 11.41 -6.13 4.42
C VAL A 128 11.20 -7.61 4.11
N LEU A 129 11.97 -8.47 4.77
CA LEU A 129 11.77 -9.91 4.74
C LEU A 129 10.75 -10.31 5.81
N ALA A 130 9.84 -11.20 5.45
CA ALA A 130 8.87 -11.79 6.35
C ALA A 130 8.88 -13.30 6.21
N SER A 131 9.07 -14.01 7.31
CA SER A 131 9.05 -15.47 7.35
C SER A 131 8.14 -15.96 8.46
N GLY A 132 7.43 -17.05 8.23
CA GLY A 132 6.53 -17.64 9.21
C GLY A 132 5.33 -18.29 8.58
N LEU A 133 4.16 -18.13 9.22
CA LEU A 133 2.97 -18.91 8.94
C LEU A 133 1.83 -18.04 8.42
N VAL A 134 1.22 -18.49 7.35
CA VAL A 134 -0.06 -17.97 6.82
C VAL A 134 -1.11 -19.06 6.96
N ARG A 135 -2.24 -18.70 7.57
CA ARG A 135 -3.42 -19.55 7.71
C ARG A 135 -4.58 -19.02 6.90
N LEU A 136 -5.15 -19.86 6.09
CA LEU A 136 -6.41 -19.66 5.40
C LEU A 136 -7.42 -20.71 5.86
N PRO A 137 -8.72 -20.59 5.57
CA PRO A 137 -9.68 -21.62 5.89
C PRO A 137 -9.26 -22.99 5.34
N GLY A 138 -8.92 -23.93 6.24
CA GLY A 138 -8.48 -25.29 5.89
C GLY A 138 -7.03 -25.42 5.39
N ILE A 139 -6.25 -24.35 5.38
CA ILE A 139 -4.89 -24.33 4.84
C ILE A 139 -3.93 -23.62 5.79
N GLU A 140 -2.76 -24.21 5.97
CA GLU A 140 -1.65 -23.60 6.68
C GLU A 140 -0.39 -23.74 5.83
N ARG A 141 0.35 -22.65 5.66
CA ARG A 141 1.57 -22.62 4.85
C ARG A 141 2.68 -21.87 5.54
N ASP A 142 3.87 -22.45 5.56
CA ASP A 142 5.10 -21.72 5.85
C ASP A 142 5.46 -20.84 4.65
N VAL A 143 5.84 -19.60 4.91
CA VAL A 143 6.11 -18.60 3.88
C VAL A 143 7.45 -17.90 4.11
N GLU A 144 8.11 -17.58 2.99
CA GLU A 144 9.19 -16.60 2.92
C GLU A 144 8.81 -15.53 1.90
N LEU A 145 8.61 -14.31 2.38
CA LEU A 145 8.09 -13.21 1.62
C LEU A 145 9.08 -12.04 1.64
N LEU A 146 9.07 -11.25 0.57
CA LEU A 146 9.79 -10.00 0.46
C LEU A 146 8.83 -8.86 0.19
N GLY A 147 8.96 -7.75 0.90
CA GLY A 147 7.96 -6.73 0.79
C GLY A 147 8.40 -5.34 1.22
N TYR A 148 7.44 -4.64 1.75
CA TYR A 148 7.47 -3.22 2.02
C TYR A 148 6.69 -2.90 3.30
N HIS A 149 7.17 -1.88 4.01
CA HIS A 149 6.46 -1.26 5.10
C HIS A 149 6.35 0.24 4.89
N GLU A 150 5.20 0.79 5.26
CA GLU A 150 4.95 2.23 5.23
C GLU A 150 4.31 2.70 6.52
N ARG A 151 4.71 3.90 6.93
CA ARG A 151 4.04 4.65 7.98
C ARG A 151 3.46 5.92 7.39
N VAL A 152 2.17 6.09 7.54
CA VAL A 152 1.46 7.31 7.12
C VAL A 152 0.84 8.00 8.33
N ARG A 153 0.90 9.32 8.33
CA ARG A 153 0.23 10.17 9.31
C ARG A 153 -0.10 11.53 8.73
N GLY A 154 -1.15 12.13 9.22
CA GLY A 154 -1.51 13.49 8.83
C GLY A 154 -2.90 13.88 9.32
N ARG A 155 -3.34 15.01 8.84
CA ARG A 155 -4.66 15.55 9.11
C ARG A 155 -5.30 15.93 7.79
N TRP A 156 -6.31 15.17 7.39
CA TRP A 156 -7.01 15.42 6.12
C TRP A 156 -8.44 14.89 6.16
N SER A 157 -9.23 15.38 5.24
CA SER A 157 -10.56 14.88 4.91
C SER A 157 -10.54 14.14 3.58
N TRP A 158 -11.41 13.15 3.41
CA TRP A 158 -11.54 12.45 2.12
C TRP A 158 -11.94 13.39 0.97
N PRO A 159 -12.79 14.42 1.19
CA PRO A 159 -13.08 15.41 0.14
C PRO A 159 -11.86 16.19 -0.37
N ALA A 160 -10.81 16.36 0.42
CA ALA A 160 -9.60 17.06 -0.02
C ALA A 160 -8.69 16.18 -0.86
N LEU A 161 -8.77 14.86 -0.67
CA LEU A 161 -7.94 13.87 -1.33
C LEU A 161 -8.62 13.39 -2.63
N GLY A 162 -8.00 13.64 -3.77
CA GLY A 162 -8.49 13.19 -5.09
C GLY A 162 -8.23 11.71 -5.34
N GLY A 163 -7.16 11.19 -4.74
CA GLY A 163 -6.74 9.81 -4.87
C GLY A 163 -5.24 9.65 -4.79
N TRP A 164 -4.78 8.42 -4.88
CA TRP A 164 -3.35 8.12 -5.00
C TRP A 164 -3.09 6.88 -5.84
N VAL A 165 -1.89 6.83 -6.38
CA VAL A 165 -1.26 5.62 -6.90
C VAL A 165 -0.02 5.39 -6.07
N PHE A 166 0.06 4.25 -5.43
CA PHE A 166 1.19 3.82 -4.65
C PHE A 166 1.65 2.46 -5.16
N GLY A 167 2.93 2.16 -5.09
CA GLY A 167 3.39 0.82 -5.37
C GLY A 167 4.85 0.62 -5.09
N PHE A 168 5.23 -0.65 -5.06
CA PHE A 168 6.61 -1.04 -4.92
C PHE A 168 6.91 -2.33 -5.70
N VAL A 169 8.19 -2.49 -6.00
CA VAL A 169 8.77 -3.70 -6.54
C VAL A 169 10.13 -3.92 -5.92
N ASN A 170 10.41 -5.16 -5.51
CA ASN A 170 11.71 -5.58 -5.02
C ASN A 170 12.29 -6.60 -5.99
N ASP A 171 13.53 -6.39 -6.43
CA ASP A 171 14.27 -7.38 -7.21
C ASP A 171 14.44 -8.64 -6.35
N PRO A 172 13.94 -9.80 -6.78
CA PRO A 172 13.97 -11.02 -5.99
C PRO A 172 15.35 -11.69 -5.90
N VAL A 173 16.37 -11.12 -6.54
CA VAL A 173 17.73 -11.65 -6.50
C VAL A 173 18.31 -11.43 -5.10
N GLY A 174 18.39 -12.50 -4.35
CA GLY A 174 19.00 -12.54 -3.01
C GLY A 174 18.46 -13.70 -2.18
N ARG A 175 19.35 -14.58 -1.75
CA ARG A 175 19.13 -15.50 -0.61
C ARG A 175 19.23 -14.68 0.67
N SER A 176 18.86 -15.26 1.80
CA SER A 176 18.90 -14.60 3.11
C SER A 176 20.25 -13.97 3.47
N ASP A 177 21.34 -14.42 2.85
CA ASP A 177 22.73 -13.99 3.09
C ASP A 177 23.28 -13.02 2.04
N GLU A 178 22.47 -12.70 1.00
CA GLU A 178 22.84 -11.75 -0.05
C GLU A 178 22.56 -10.30 0.34
N PRO A 179 23.20 -9.32 -0.33
CA PRO A 179 22.95 -7.92 -0.07
C PRO A 179 21.45 -7.58 -0.28
N PRO A 180 20.93 -6.56 0.43
CA PRO A 180 19.54 -6.13 0.32
C PRO A 180 19.13 -5.95 -1.14
N PRO A 181 17.91 -6.31 -1.52
CA PRO A 181 17.43 -6.22 -2.88
C PRO A 181 17.49 -4.79 -3.41
N THR A 182 17.56 -4.65 -4.72
CA THR A 182 17.20 -3.40 -5.39
C THR A 182 15.70 -3.23 -5.27
N ALA A 183 15.23 -2.05 -4.89
CA ALA A 183 13.81 -1.79 -4.74
C ALA A 183 13.43 -0.46 -5.36
N VAL A 184 12.26 -0.41 -6.00
CA VAL A 184 11.63 0.82 -6.46
C VAL A 184 10.34 1.00 -5.69
N VAL A 185 10.13 2.19 -5.15
CA VAL A 185 8.89 2.62 -4.51
C VAL A 185 8.42 3.89 -5.21
N PHE A 186 7.15 3.96 -5.52
CA PHE A 186 6.57 5.15 -6.14
C PHE A 186 5.26 5.54 -5.47
N THR A 187 5.02 6.84 -5.45
CA THR A 187 3.80 7.43 -4.89
C THR A 187 3.40 8.62 -5.75
N LEU A 188 2.13 8.70 -6.08
CA LEU A 188 1.51 9.86 -6.69
C LEU A 188 0.24 10.17 -5.91
N ILE A 189 0.14 11.36 -5.32
CA ILE A 189 -1.02 11.80 -4.55
C ILE A 189 -1.64 12.97 -5.27
N GLN A 190 -2.94 12.90 -5.52
CA GLN A 190 -3.71 13.94 -6.18
C GLN A 190 -4.63 14.64 -5.18
N SER A 191 -4.69 15.96 -5.27
CA SER A 191 -5.71 16.74 -4.59
C SER A 191 -6.96 16.82 -5.46
N ARG A 192 -8.14 16.92 -4.84
CA ARG A 192 -9.35 17.29 -5.57
C ARG A 192 -9.36 18.76 -6.00
N ASP A 193 -8.65 19.61 -5.29
CA ASP A 193 -8.44 20.97 -5.77
C ASP A 193 -7.49 20.95 -6.98
N PRO A 194 -7.95 21.28 -8.20
CA PRO A 194 -7.12 21.26 -9.40
C PRO A 194 -6.00 22.32 -9.36
N ARG A 195 -6.08 23.29 -8.44
CA ARG A 195 -5.04 24.30 -8.22
C ARG A 195 -3.90 23.77 -7.35
N ALA A 196 -4.15 22.75 -6.55
CA ALA A 196 -3.11 22.13 -5.74
C ALA A 196 -2.25 21.19 -6.60
N ALA A 197 -0.95 21.40 -6.59
CA ALA A 197 -0.03 20.55 -7.33
C ALA A 197 -0.07 19.12 -6.78
N ALA A 198 -0.12 18.14 -7.69
CA ALA A 198 0.03 16.75 -7.31
C ALA A 198 1.40 16.54 -6.65
N SER A 199 1.42 15.80 -5.54
CA SER A 199 2.64 15.38 -4.86
C SER A 199 3.03 13.99 -5.32
N GLY A 200 4.32 13.67 -5.28
CA GLY A 200 4.74 12.31 -5.61
C GLY A 200 6.24 12.16 -5.72
N SER A 201 6.64 10.91 -5.75
CA SER A 201 8.03 10.50 -5.85
C SER A 201 8.19 9.13 -6.49
N VAL A 202 9.32 8.92 -7.15
CA VAL A 202 9.84 7.61 -7.50
C VAL A 202 11.20 7.48 -6.85
N MET A 203 11.39 6.45 -6.09
CA MET A 203 12.61 6.24 -5.29
C MET A 203 13.21 4.89 -5.60
N LEU A 204 14.55 4.85 -5.73
CA LEU A 204 15.32 3.64 -5.95
C LEU A 204 16.24 3.37 -4.76
N TRP A 205 16.10 2.20 -4.16
CA TRP A 205 17.03 1.67 -3.18
C TRP A 205 17.95 0.65 -3.83
N ARG A 206 19.17 0.61 -3.31
CA ARG A 206 20.17 -0.37 -3.69
C ARG A 206 21.04 -0.71 -2.50
N ARG A 207 21.26 -1.99 -2.25
CA ARG A 207 21.99 -2.46 -1.06
C ARG A 207 21.49 -1.81 0.23
N GLY A 208 20.15 -1.73 0.36
CA GLY A 208 19.48 -1.18 1.53
C GLY A 208 19.62 0.33 1.74
N ARG A 209 20.07 1.10 0.73
CA ARG A 209 20.19 2.56 0.79
C ARG A 209 19.44 3.21 -0.35
N LEU A 210 18.78 4.32 -0.06
CA LEU A 210 18.20 5.18 -1.10
C LEU A 210 19.34 5.78 -1.94
N VAL A 211 19.37 5.44 -3.24
CA VAL A 211 20.42 5.92 -4.17
C VAL A 211 19.89 6.98 -5.12
N ARG A 212 18.56 7.03 -5.34
CA ARG A 212 17.94 8.04 -6.20
C ARG A 212 16.52 8.36 -5.76
N HIS A 213 16.18 9.64 -5.83
CA HIS A 213 14.85 10.19 -5.68
C HIS A 213 14.50 11.02 -6.93
N PHE A 214 13.41 10.70 -7.60
CA PHE A 214 12.83 11.48 -8.67
C PHE A 214 11.58 12.18 -8.07
N PRO A 215 11.63 13.52 -7.89
CA PRO A 215 10.47 14.26 -7.39
C PRO A 215 9.37 14.33 -8.45
N ARG A 216 8.16 14.76 -8.08
CA ARG A 216 6.97 14.77 -8.94
C ARG A 216 7.22 15.29 -10.36
N ARG A 217 7.98 16.37 -10.49
CA ARG A 217 8.32 17.00 -11.79
C ARG A 217 9.24 16.16 -12.68
N ALA A 218 9.88 15.15 -12.13
CA ALA A 218 10.88 14.34 -12.81
C ALA A 218 10.32 12.99 -13.32
N PHE A 219 9.02 12.73 -13.15
CA PHE A 219 8.41 11.51 -13.64
C PHE A 219 6.99 11.73 -14.18
N GLN A 220 6.58 10.83 -15.05
CA GLN A 220 5.24 10.75 -15.62
C GLN A 220 4.65 9.38 -15.31
N VAL A 221 3.34 9.35 -15.15
CA VAL A 221 2.56 8.15 -14.92
C VAL A 221 1.50 8.06 -16.00
N ALA A 222 1.45 6.94 -16.71
CA ALA A 222 0.41 6.63 -17.67
C ALA A 222 -0.29 5.32 -17.24
N VAL A 223 -1.59 5.33 -17.30
CA VAL A 223 -2.45 4.20 -16.99
C VAL A 223 -3.08 3.72 -18.29
N HIS A 224 -3.04 2.42 -18.53
CA HIS A 224 -3.59 1.79 -19.71
C HIS A 224 -4.40 0.56 -19.32
N ASP A 225 -5.45 0.31 -20.06
CA ASP A 225 -6.33 -0.84 -19.91
C ASP A 225 -6.93 -0.94 -18.49
N VAL A 226 -7.91 -1.77 -18.34
CA VAL A 226 -8.56 -2.06 -17.04
C VAL A 226 -8.62 -3.56 -16.83
N LEU A 227 -8.61 -3.98 -15.57
CA LEU A 227 -8.84 -5.37 -15.19
C LEU A 227 -10.27 -5.78 -15.53
N ASP A 228 -10.44 -7.04 -15.93
CA ASP A 228 -11.75 -7.62 -16.11
C ASP A 228 -12.47 -7.75 -14.74
N ARG A 229 -13.78 -7.72 -14.74
CA ARG A 229 -14.57 -7.73 -13.49
C ARG A 229 -14.33 -8.95 -12.62
N ASP A 230 -14.05 -10.09 -13.21
CA ASP A 230 -13.74 -11.35 -12.53
C ASP A 230 -12.36 -11.37 -11.87
N GLN A 231 -11.48 -10.46 -12.29
CA GLN A 231 -10.15 -10.27 -11.70
C GLN A 231 -10.17 -9.34 -10.47
N VAL A 232 -11.31 -8.71 -10.17
CA VAL A 232 -11.46 -7.77 -9.05
C VAL A 232 -12.41 -8.35 -8.01
N VAL A 233 -11.87 -8.63 -6.82
CA VAL A 233 -12.63 -9.20 -5.70
C VAL A 233 -12.97 -8.11 -4.70
N LEU A 234 -14.26 -8.01 -4.34
CA LEU A 234 -14.71 -7.07 -3.31
C LEU A 234 -14.44 -7.62 -1.91
N VAL A 235 -13.77 -6.84 -1.07
CA VAL A 235 -13.46 -7.19 0.33
C VAL A 235 -13.85 -6.05 1.28
N PRO A 236 -14.39 -6.34 2.47
CA PRO A 236 -14.86 -7.67 2.90
C PRO A 236 -16.12 -8.09 2.13
N PRO A 237 -16.44 -9.37 2.07
CA PRO A 237 -17.64 -9.86 1.35
C PRO A 237 -18.97 -9.21 1.80
N LEU A 238 -19.02 -8.73 3.04
CA LEU A 238 -20.17 -8.01 3.58
C LEU A 238 -20.49 -6.71 2.83
N ALA A 239 -19.50 -6.10 2.17
CA ALA A 239 -19.71 -4.93 1.34
C ALA A 239 -20.67 -5.20 0.17
N ARG A 240 -20.83 -6.46 -0.25
CA ARG A 240 -21.84 -6.87 -1.24
C ARG A 240 -23.28 -6.69 -0.71
N ALA A 241 -23.46 -6.83 0.59
CA ALA A 241 -24.80 -6.69 1.22
C ALA A 241 -25.19 -5.22 1.44
N LEU A 242 -24.23 -4.30 1.39
CA LEU A 242 -24.45 -2.87 1.63
C LEU A 242 -24.69 -2.06 0.35
N GLY A 243 -24.93 -2.73 -0.77
CA GLY A 243 -25.16 -2.10 -2.05
C GLY A 243 -23.85 -1.81 -2.81
N THR A 244 -23.86 -2.13 -4.06
CA THR A 244 -22.73 -1.94 -4.96
C THR A 244 -22.43 -0.47 -5.13
N ALA A 245 -21.28 -0.02 -4.61
CA ALA A 245 -20.66 1.16 -5.19
C ALA A 245 -20.36 0.87 -6.69
N PRO A 246 -20.46 1.86 -7.60
CA PRO A 246 -20.15 1.68 -9.01
C PRO A 246 -18.79 0.99 -9.16
N ALA A 247 -18.66 0.17 -10.18
CA ALA A 247 -17.41 -0.54 -10.47
C ALA A 247 -16.36 0.51 -10.89
N ALA A 248 -15.53 0.94 -9.96
CA ALA A 248 -14.36 1.72 -10.34
C ALA A 248 -13.50 0.87 -11.28
N SER A 249 -13.07 1.44 -12.40
CA SER A 249 -12.15 0.79 -13.32
C SER A 249 -10.79 0.65 -12.63
N VAL A 250 -10.34 -0.57 -12.40
CA VAL A 250 -9.01 -0.83 -11.85
C VAL A 250 -8.01 -0.91 -13.00
N PRO A 251 -6.98 -0.07 -13.00
CA PRO A 251 -5.98 -0.10 -14.05
C PRO A 251 -5.29 -1.47 -14.14
N ARG A 252 -5.19 -2.00 -15.37
CA ARG A 252 -4.43 -3.23 -15.64
C ARG A 252 -2.96 -2.95 -15.84
N ARG A 253 -2.61 -1.83 -16.47
CA ARG A 253 -1.22 -1.47 -16.75
C ARG A 253 -0.90 -0.08 -16.28
N LEU A 254 0.23 0.04 -15.59
CA LEU A 254 0.81 1.29 -15.14
C LEU A 254 2.22 1.43 -15.71
N LEU A 255 2.45 2.53 -16.42
CA LEU A 255 3.75 2.87 -16.93
C LEU A 255 4.27 4.11 -16.22
N ILE A 256 5.47 4.02 -15.64
CA ILE A 256 6.14 5.15 -15.00
C ILE A 256 7.47 5.40 -15.73
N THR A 257 7.63 6.62 -16.20
CA THR A 257 8.91 7.08 -16.79
C THR A 257 9.48 8.17 -15.91
N ALA A 258 10.72 8.01 -15.43
CA ALA A 258 11.39 8.99 -14.59
C ALA A 258 12.74 9.40 -15.18
N ARG A 259 13.02 10.71 -15.16
CA ARG A 259 14.27 11.28 -15.71
C ARG A 259 14.80 12.41 -14.84
N SER A 260 16.11 12.41 -14.60
CA SER A 260 16.78 13.52 -13.89
C SER A 260 18.27 13.52 -14.23
N GLY A 261 18.73 14.49 -15.01
CA GLY A 261 20.07 14.51 -15.59
C GLY A 261 20.28 13.29 -16.49
N SER A 262 21.35 12.55 -16.28
CA SER A 262 21.66 11.29 -17.00
C SER A 262 20.85 10.09 -16.51
N ASP A 263 20.19 10.18 -15.35
CA ASP A 263 19.43 9.10 -14.80
C ASP A 263 18.07 8.96 -15.45
N ARG A 264 17.72 7.74 -15.80
CA ARG A 264 16.42 7.37 -16.39
C ARG A 264 15.96 6.03 -15.81
N LEU A 265 14.68 5.93 -15.56
CA LEU A 265 14.02 4.73 -15.07
C LEU A 265 12.70 4.56 -15.82
N LEU A 266 12.42 3.36 -16.27
CA LEU A 266 11.14 2.91 -16.75
C LEU A 266 10.65 1.78 -15.86
N LEU A 267 9.39 1.84 -15.46
CA LEU A 267 8.69 0.80 -14.75
C LEU A 267 7.39 0.50 -15.50
N ASP A 268 7.22 -0.75 -15.92
CA ASP A 268 6.02 -1.26 -16.57
C ASP A 268 5.38 -2.32 -15.66
N PHE A 269 4.32 -1.96 -14.98
CA PHE A 269 3.54 -2.86 -14.14
C PHE A 269 2.33 -3.39 -14.90
N ARG A 270 2.06 -4.68 -14.77
CA ARG A 270 0.91 -5.38 -15.35
C ARG A 270 0.17 -6.15 -14.27
N GLY A 271 -1.00 -5.63 -13.87
CA GLY A 271 -1.88 -6.23 -12.90
C GLY A 271 -2.54 -7.50 -13.43
N SER A 272 -2.69 -8.47 -12.56
CA SER A 272 -3.36 -9.74 -12.83
C SER A 272 -4.63 -9.95 -12.01
N THR A 273 -4.67 -9.41 -10.80
CA THR A 273 -5.83 -9.49 -9.90
C THR A 273 -5.81 -8.34 -8.90
N ALA A 274 -6.96 -7.96 -8.40
CA ALA A 274 -7.07 -6.93 -7.38
C ALA A 274 -8.08 -7.26 -6.29
N ALA A 275 -7.78 -6.84 -5.05
CA ALA A 275 -8.76 -6.75 -3.99
C ALA A 275 -9.26 -5.31 -3.89
N ARG A 276 -10.57 -5.11 -4.00
CA ARG A 276 -11.22 -3.82 -3.80
C ARG A 276 -11.69 -3.68 -2.37
N ILE A 277 -11.16 -2.72 -1.65
CA ILE A 277 -11.56 -2.36 -0.30
C ILE A 277 -12.50 -1.16 -0.40
N ALA A 278 -13.79 -1.36 -0.10
CA ALA A 278 -14.71 -0.25 0.07
C ALA A 278 -14.48 0.36 1.46
N ASN A 279 -14.21 1.63 1.53
CA ASN A 279 -14.06 2.32 2.81
C ASN A 279 -15.44 2.74 3.34
N PRO A 280 -16.04 1.97 4.27
CA PRO A 280 -17.40 2.24 4.76
C PRO A 280 -17.45 3.31 5.84
N CYS A 281 -16.31 3.89 6.23
CA CYS A 281 -16.17 4.55 7.52
C CYS A 281 -16.74 5.96 7.61
N GLU A 282 -17.21 6.55 6.53
CA GLU A 282 -17.77 7.92 6.59
C GLU A 282 -19.12 7.98 5.88
N THR A 283 -20.18 7.77 6.65
CA THR A 283 -21.55 7.93 6.17
C THR A 283 -21.76 9.33 5.56
N GLY A 284 -22.24 9.38 4.31
CA GLY A 284 -22.55 10.61 3.60
C GLY A 284 -21.45 11.19 2.71
N LEU A 285 -20.31 10.50 2.56
CA LEU A 285 -19.30 10.82 1.56
C LEU A 285 -19.40 9.87 0.36
N PRO A 286 -19.03 10.33 -0.86
CA PRO A 286 -18.89 9.42 -1.99
C PRO A 286 -17.92 8.30 -1.59
N ALA A 287 -18.29 7.07 -1.92
CA ALA A 287 -17.52 5.90 -1.55
C ALA A 287 -16.09 6.02 -2.10
N PHE A 288 -15.12 6.07 -1.21
CA PHE A 288 -13.70 6.02 -1.55
C PHE A 288 -13.30 4.55 -1.59
N SER A 289 -12.66 4.12 -2.65
CA SER A 289 -12.20 2.73 -2.80
C SER A 289 -10.71 2.67 -2.91
N VAL A 290 -10.15 1.66 -2.29
CA VAL A 290 -8.73 1.29 -2.42
C VAL A 290 -8.66 -0.07 -3.11
N HIS A 291 -7.81 -0.20 -4.10
CA HIS A 291 -7.60 -1.42 -4.85
C HIS A 291 -6.14 -1.86 -4.69
N GLU A 292 -5.96 -2.99 -4.02
CA GLU A 292 -4.66 -3.66 -3.92
C GLU A 292 -4.49 -4.57 -5.12
N THR A 293 -3.65 -4.17 -6.06
CA THR A 293 -3.45 -4.88 -7.33
C THR A 293 -2.13 -5.62 -7.31
N LEU A 294 -2.19 -6.93 -7.52
CA LEU A 294 -1.02 -7.80 -7.69
C LEU A 294 -0.68 -7.94 -9.16
N GLY A 295 0.61 -8.00 -9.48
CA GLY A 295 1.04 -8.15 -10.86
C GLY A 295 2.54 -8.35 -11.02
N ALA A 296 2.97 -8.37 -12.27
CA ALA A 296 4.37 -8.40 -12.66
C ALA A 296 4.86 -6.99 -13.00
N CYS A 297 6.06 -6.68 -12.59
CA CYS A 297 6.70 -5.41 -12.85
C CYS A 297 8.03 -5.63 -13.59
N HIS A 298 8.22 -4.93 -14.70
CA HIS A 298 9.51 -4.83 -15.37
C HIS A 298 10.11 -3.46 -15.07
N VAL A 299 11.35 -3.45 -14.60
CA VAL A 299 12.10 -2.24 -14.27
C VAL A 299 13.35 -2.19 -15.11
N GLU A 300 13.49 -1.14 -15.94
CA GLU A 300 14.67 -0.92 -16.75
C GLU A 300 15.18 0.52 -16.64
N GLY A 301 16.46 0.72 -16.92
CA GLY A 301 17.02 2.05 -16.95
C GLY A 301 18.51 2.14 -16.68
N VAL A 302 18.97 3.37 -16.47
CA VAL A 302 20.33 3.69 -16.00
C VAL A 302 20.18 4.68 -14.87
N VAL A 303 20.64 4.31 -13.68
CA VAL A 303 20.58 5.18 -12.50
C VAL A 303 21.91 5.13 -11.76
N ALA A 304 22.46 6.30 -11.44
CA ALA A 304 23.77 6.45 -10.82
C ALA A 304 24.87 5.69 -11.60
N GLY A 305 24.82 5.82 -12.94
CA GLY A 305 25.79 5.19 -13.86
C GLY A 305 25.67 3.67 -13.99
N ARG A 306 24.61 3.06 -13.49
CA ARG A 306 24.41 1.60 -13.53
C ARG A 306 23.13 1.22 -14.23
N ARG A 307 23.23 0.21 -15.09
CA ARG A 307 22.06 -0.39 -15.75
C ARG A 307 21.22 -1.15 -14.74
N LEU A 308 19.92 -1.00 -14.88
CA LEU A 308 18.87 -1.77 -14.24
C LEU A 308 18.11 -2.50 -15.33
N ASP A 309 17.80 -3.77 -15.10
CA ASP A 309 16.96 -4.57 -15.98
C ASP A 309 16.55 -5.83 -15.19
N PHE A 310 15.35 -5.80 -14.63
CA PHE A 310 14.83 -6.95 -13.89
C PHE A 310 13.30 -7.02 -13.96
N GLN A 311 12.78 -8.23 -13.77
CA GLN A 311 11.36 -8.50 -13.60
C GLN A 311 11.10 -9.08 -12.23
N ALA A 312 10.05 -8.63 -11.58
CA ALA A 312 9.66 -9.07 -10.25
C ALA A 312 8.16 -8.93 -10.02
N PRO A 313 7.59 -9.68 -9.07
CA PRO A 313 6.26 -9.38 -8.57
C PRO A 313 6.22 -7.99 -7.92
N GLY A 314 5.11 -7.30 -8.10
CA GLY A 314 4.86 -6.00 -7.50
C GLY A 314 3.43 -5.86 -7.01
N ILE A 315 3.23 -4.88 -6.14
CA ILE A 315 1.92 -4.43 -5.70
C ILE A 315 1.76 -2.99 -6.13
N VAL A 316 0.57 -2.68 -6.67
CA VAL A 316 0.16 -1.30 -6.93
C VAL A 316 -1.20 -1.06 -6.28
N GLU A 317 -1.25 -0.09 -5.42
CA GLU A 317 -2.45 0.41 -4.79
C GLU A 317 -2.99 1.59 -5.62
N PHE A 318 -4.22 1.46 -6.08
CA PHE A 318 -4.97 2.53 -6.69
C PHE A 318 -6.09 2.96 -5.75
N ALA A 319 -6.14 4.22 -5.41
CA ALA A 319 -7.16 4.74 -4.54
C ALA A 319 -7.80 6.00 -5.11
N GLY A 320 -9.12 6.07 -5.00
CA GLY A 320 -9.87 7.23 -5.46
C GLY A 320 -11.33 7.18 -5.02
N GLY A 321 -11.95 8.34 -5.00
CA GLY A 321 -13.40 8.44 -4.84
C GLY A 321 -14.08 7.99 -6.13
N THR A 322 -15.23 7.35 -6.01
CA THR A 322 -16.16 7.17 -7.12
C THR A 322 -16.74 8.55 -7.46
N GLY A 323 -15.98 9.38 -8.14
CA GLY A 323 -16.54 10.49 -8.89
C GLY A 323 -17.29 9.90 -10.07
N ASP A 324 -18.44 10.44 -10.36
CA ASP A 324 -19.25 10.09 -11.53
C ASP A 324 -18.36 10.10 -12.78
N ALA A 325 -17.94 8.91 -13.19
CA ALA A 325 -17.24 8.68 -14.45
C ALA A 325 -18.25 8.37 -15.57
N ASP A 326 -19.47 8.89 -15.44
CA ASP A 326 -20.55 8.71 -16.41
C ASP A 326 -20.90 10.00 -17.18
N ASP A 327 -19.97 10.96 -17.25
CA ASP A 327 -20.12 12.06 -18.20
C ASP A 327 -18.77 12.33 -18.88
N HIS A 328 -18.45 11.53 -19.91
CA HIS A 328 -17.79 12.00 -21.16
C HIS A 328 -17.65 10.85 -22.16
#